data_5f72a6738b1d5a22c36cbe7252159daa
#
_entry.id   5f72a6738b1d5a22c36cbe7252159daa
#
_cell.length_a   1.000
_cell.length_b   1.000
_cell.length_c   1.000
_cell.angle_alpha   90.00
_cell.angle_beta   90.00
_cell.angle_gamma   90.00
#
_symmetry.space_group_name_H-M   'P 1'
#
loop_
_entity.id
_entity.type
_entity.pdbx_description
1 polymer ?
#
loop_
_entity_poly.entity_id
_entity_poly.type
_entity_poly.pdbx_seq_one_letter_code
_entity_poly.pdbx_strand_id
1 'polypeptide(L)'
;SIDGKEYPAEVINGTAVVRVENLTAGNKTVVVEYSGDGNHTASYAVSNFTVGQSPVVPDVFSVIDYGNGTVVVVLPSDANGNVTITVDGKEFNATVVNGTAVIQLDNVTPGTHEVEVVYSGDDKYANTTKLANVTAPKYDSPINITISEFKSGENGTIVVQIPGNASGNVTVSIDGQEYPA
;
A
#
# COMPACT_ATOMS: atom_id res chain seq x y z
N SER A 1 10.57 -35.76 -4.37
CA SER A 1 10.44 -34.59 -3.47
C SER A 1 10.58 -33.30 -4.27
N ILE A 2 10.01 -32.21 -3.75
CA ILE A 2 10.15 -30.85 -4.28
C ILE A 2 10.41 -29.94 -3.10
N ASP A 3 11.46 -29.14 -3.13
CA ASP A 3 11.88 -28.24 -2.02
C ASP A 3 11.95 -28.96 -0.65
N GLY A 4 12.38 -30.25 -0.64
CA GLY A 4 12.48 -31.05 0.57
C GLY A 4 11.17 -31.66 1.09
N LYS A 5 10.04 -31.34 0.47
CA LYS A 5 8.74 -31.95 0.77
C LYS A 5 8.54 -33.20 -0.08
N GLU A 6 8.13 -34.28 0.57
CA GLU A 6 7.87 -35.57 -0.11
C GLU A 6 6.42 -35.67 -0.57
N TYR A 7 6.24 -36.30 -1.74
CA TYR A 7 4.95 -36.56 -2.36
C TYR A 7 4.90 -38.02 -2.79
N PRO A 8 4.46 -38.94 -1.90
CA PRO A 8 4.38 -40.37 -2.26
C PRO A 8 3.29 -40.64 -3.28
N ALA A 9 3.55 -41.57 -4.20
CA ALA A 9 2.58 -42.04 -5.16
C ALA A 9 2.82 -43.53 -5.49
N GLU A 10 1.76 -44.24 -5.79
CA GLU A 10 1.84 -45.63 -6.26
C GLU A 10 2.08 -45.68 -7.78
N VAL A 11 2.82 -46.69 -8.21
CA VAL A 11 3.00 -46.97 -9.63
C VAL A 11 1.89 -47.91 -10.07
N ILE A 12 1.06 -47.45 -10.98
CA ILE A 12 -0.03 -48.23 -11.60
C ILE A 12 0.21 -48.31 -13.12
N ASN A 13 0.33 -49.52 -13.65
CA ASN A 13 0.62 -49.72 -15.06
C ASN A 13 1.85 -48.92 -15.56
N GLY A 14 2.92 -48.89 -14.77
CA GLY A 14 4.16 -48.18 -15.11
C GLY A 14 4.11 -46.67 -14.98
N THR A 15 3.04 -46.11 -14.42
CA THR A 15 2.86 -44.65 -14.26
C THR A 15 2.54 -44.29 -12.81
N ALA A 16 3.21 -43.27 -12.29
CA ALA A 16 2.85 -42.63 -11.02
C ALA A 16 2.42 -41.17 -11.28
N VAL A 17 1.31 -40.74 -10.69
CA VAL A 17 0.78 -39.38 -10.82
C VAL A 17 0.79 -38.70 -9.46
N VAL A 18 1.47 -37.57 -9.39
CA VAL A 18 1.56 -36.73 -8.19
C VAL A 18 0.87 -35.41 -8.46
N ARG A 19 -0.05 -34.99 -7.58
CA ARG A 19 -0.61 -33.64 -7.55
C ARG A 19 0.13 -32.81 -6.54
N VAL A 20 0.60 -31.66 -6.96
CA VAL A 20 1.36 -30.72 -6.12
C VAL A 20 0.58 -29.43 -6.03
N GLU A 21 0.36 -28.96 -4.82
CA GLU A 21 -0.40 -27.74 -4.53
C GLU A 21 0.42 -26.78 -3.67
N ASN A 22 0.13 -25.49 -3.78
CA ASN A 22 0.71 -24.42 -2.94
C ASN A 22 2.26 -24.32 -3.03
N LEU A 23 2.82 -24.51 -4.21
CA LEU A 23 4.22 -24.18 -4.46
C LEU A 23 4.41 -22.66 -4.55
N THR A 24 5.45 -22.17 -3.90
CA THR A 24 5.90 -20.77 -4.08
C THR A 24 6.47 -20.58 -5.49
N ALA A 25 6.37 -19.36 -6.03
CA ALA A 25 6.94 -19.04 -7.33
C ALA A 25 8.47 -19.19 -7.34
N GLY A 26 9.03 -19.36 -8.53
CA GLY A 26 10.47 -19.50 -8.73
C GLY A 26 10.86 -20.87 -9.31
N ASN A 27 12.16 -21.06 -9.49
CA ASN A 27 12.71 -22.31 -10.02
C ASN A 27 12.65 -23.40 -8.94
N LYS A 28 12.18 -24.56 -9.34
CA LYS A 28 12.02 -25.75 -8.49
C LYS A 28 12.82 -26.90 -9.03
N THR A 29 13.41 -27.68 -8.13
CA THR A 29 14.05 -28.95 -8.46
C THR A 29 13.17 -30.08 -7.95
N VAL A 30 12.77 -30.98 -8.82
CA VAL A 30 12.07 -32.20 -8.46
C VAL A 30 13.06 -33.39 -8.50
N VAL A 31 13.09 -34.13 -7.41
CA VAL A 31 13.80 -35.43 -7.32
C VAL A 31 12.74 -36.51 -7.23
N VAL A 32 12.78 -37.44 -8.18
CA VAL A 32 11.90 -38.59 -8.21
C VAL A 32 12.73 -39.84 -7.88
N GLU A 33 12.27 -40.61 -6.94
CA GLU A 33 12.89 -41.87 -6.53
C GLU A 33 11.92 -43.02 -6.70
N TYR A 34 12.36 -44.07 -7.33
CA TYR A 34 11.65 -45.33 -7.46
C TYR A 34 12.35 -46.38 -6.61
N SER A 35 11.64 -46.98 -5.69
CA SER A 35 12.18 -47.97 -4.75
C SER A 35 12.57 -49.30 -5.40
N GLY A 36 12.12 -49.54 -6.64
CA GLY A 36 12.22 -50.86 -7.28
C GLY A 36 11.10 -51.82 -6.87
N ASP A 37 11.05 -52.97 -7.51
CA ASP A 37 10.14 -54.08 -7.23
C ASP A 37 10.84 -55.44 -7.41
N GLY A 38 10.10 -56.53 -7.45
CA GLY A 38 10.66 -57.89 -7.65
C GLY A 38 11.37 -58.11 -8.98
N ASN A 39 11.13 -57.25 -9.99
CA ASN A 39 11.67 -57.36 -11.34
C ASN A 39 12.53 -56.16 -11.77
N HIS A 40 12.48 -55.06 -11.06
CA HIS A 40 13.16 -53.80 -11.42
C HIS A 40 13.96 -53.25 -10.26
N THR A 41 15.14 -52.73 -10.52
CA THR A 41 15.99 -52.08 -9.52
C THR A 41 15.50 -50.69 -9.19
N ALA A 42 15.85 -50.23 -7.98
CA ALA A 42 15.64 -48.82 -7.57
C ALA A 42 16.38 -47.88 -8.53
N SER A 43 15.78 -46.71 -8.74
CA SER A 43 16.36 -45.63 -9.57
C SER A 43 15.88 -44.27 -9.13
N TYR A 44 16.57 -43.24 -9.60
CA TYR A 44 16.14 -41.86 -9.37
C TYR A 44 16.34 -40.97 -10.60
N ALA A 45 15.61 -39.89 -10.66
CA ALA A 45 15.75 -38.87 -11.70
C ALA A 45 15.58 -37.47 -11.07
N VAL A 46 16.26 -36.49 -11.65
CA VAL A 46 16.18 -35.08 -11.22
C VAL A 46 15.77 -34.24 -12.42
N SER A 47 14.85 -33.32 -12.21
CA SER A 47 14.43 -32.34 -13.21
C SER A 47 14.14 -30.99 -12.57
N ASN A 48 14.12 -29.94 -13.39
CA ASN A 48 13.80 -28.59 -12.96
C ASN A 48 12.56 -28.06 -13.70
N PHE A 49 11.77 -27.26 -13.00
CA PHE A 49 10.65 -26.52 -13.59
C PHE A 49 10.49 -25.17 -12.89
N THR A 50 9.75 -24.26 -13.49
CA THR A 50 9.49 -22.94 -12.92
C THR A 50 8.01 -22.80 -12.57
N VAL A 51 7.76 -22.34 -11.34
CA VAL A 51 6.44 -21.91 -10.89
C VAL A 51 6.36 -20.40 -11.09
N GLY A 52 5.40 -19.93 -11.90
CA GLY A 52 5.19 -18.51 -12.13
C GLY A 52 4.48 -17.84 -10.95
N GLN A 53 4.68 -16.52 -10.80
CA GLN A 53 3.89 -15.71 -9.88
C GLN A 53 2.45 -15.58 -10.38
N SER A 54 1.51 -15.49 -9.44
CA SER A 54 0.11 -15.21 -9.76
C SER A 54 -0.08 -13.70 -9.99
N PRO A 55 -0.86 -13.29 -11.00
CA PRO A 55 -1.24 -11.88 -11.10
C PRO A 55 -2.13 -11.48 -9.92
N VAL A 56 -2.04 -10.23 -9.47
CA VAL A 56 -3.03 -9.66 -8.55
C VAL A 56 -4.31 -9.40 -9.33
N VAL A 57 -5.42 -9.95 -8.84
CA VAL A 57 -6.72 -9.75 -9.49
C VAL A 57 -7.16 -8.29 -9.32
N PRO A 58 -7.50 -7.56 -10.41
CA PRO A 58 -7.83 -6.14 -10.34
C PRO A 58 -8.93 -5.79 -9.35
N ASP A 59 -9.92 -6.66 -9.15
CA ASP A 59 -11.03 -6.46 -8.21
C ASP A 59 -10.59 -6.52 -6.74
N VAL A 60 -9.46 -7.17 -6.45
CA VAL A 60 -8.90 -7.25 -5.10
C VAL A 60 -7.88 -6.13 -4.86
N PHE A 61 -7.22 -5.62 -5.90
CA PHE A 61 -6.36 -4.45 -5.80
C PHE A 61 -7.21 -3.19 -5.77
N SER A 62 -7.57 -2.72 -4.59
CA SER A 62 -8.35 -1.50 -4.39
C SER A 62 -7.58 -0.43 -3.63
N VAL A 63 -7.89 0.83 -3.95
CA VAL A 63 -7.33 2.02 -3.31
C VAL A 63 -8.47 2.78 -2.69
N ILE A 64 -8.42 3.01 -1.39
CA ILE A 64 -9.44 3.69 -0.60
C ILE A 64 -8.85 4.99 -0.08
N ASP A 65 -9.35 6.11 -0.57
CA ASP A 65 -9.00 7.45 -0.10
C ASP A 65 -9.99 7.90 0.98
N TYR A 66 -9.51 8.25 2.16
CA TYR A 66 -10.34 8.77 3.26
C TYR A 66 -10.51 10.30 3.21
N GLY A 67 -9.86 11.00 2.27
CA GLY A 67 -9.98 12.44 2.10
C GLY A 67 -9.27 13.29 3.17
N ASN A 68 -8.62 12.63 4.13
CA ASN A 68 -7.87 13.27 5.22
C ASN A 68 -6.34 13.07 5.10
N GLY A 69 -5.88 12.70 3.90
CA GLY A 69 -4.49 12.34 3.64
C GLY A 69 -4.16 10.88 3.94
N THR A 70 -5.10 10.09 4.48
CA THR A 70 -4.91 8.66 4.68
C THR A 70 -5.40 7.88 3.45
N VAL A 71 -4.55 7.07 2.90
CA VAL A 71 -4.85 6.16 1.77
C VAL A 71 -4.62 4.73 2.22
N VAL A 72 -5.60 3.87 1.99
CA VAL A 72 -5.51 2.43 2.28
C VAL A 72 -5.53 1.66 0.96
N VAL A 73 -4.52 0.83 0.77
CA VAL A 73 -4.43 -0.09 -0.37
C VAL A 73 -4.75 -1.49 0.12
N VAL A 74 -5.72 -2.12 -0.54
CA VAL A 74 -6.15 -3.50 -0.23
C VAL A 74 -5.73 -4.41 -1.37
N LEU A 75 -5.09 -5.50 -0.99
CA LEU A 75 -4.55 -6.58 -1.82
C LEU A 75 -5.09 -7.92 -1.32
N PRO A 76 -4.79 -9.07 -1.96
CA PRO A 76 -5.10 -10.37 -1.40
C PRO A 76 -4.60 -10.50 0.05
N SER A 77 -5.38 -11.13 0.93
CA SER A 77 -5.10 -11.18 2.38
C SER A 77 -3.78 -11.83 2.77
N ASP A 78 -3.22 -12.62 1.86
CA ASP A 78 -1.93 -13.30 2.01
C ASP A 78 -0.78 -12.63 1.21
N ALA A 79 -1.05 -11.46 0.60
CA ALA A 79 -0.03 -10.65 -0.05
C ALA A 79 0.87 -9.96 0.98
N ASN A 80 2.16 -9.86 0.63
CA ASN A 80 3.21 -9.19 1.37
C ASN A 80 3.90 -8.17 0.45
N GLY A 81 5.07 -7.66 0.86
CA GLY A 81 5.82 -6.69 0.06
C GLY A 81 5.48 -5.24 0.40
N ASN A 82 5.64 -4.33 -0.54
CA ASN A 82 5.48 -2.89 -0.33
C ASN A 82 4.53 -2.27 -1.35
N VAL A 83 3.89 -1.20 -0.94
CA VAL A 83 3.13 -0.30 -1.81
C VAL A 83 3.81 1.07 -1.82
N THR A 84 3.96 1.63 -3.01
CA THR A 84 4.47 3.00 -3.23
C THR A 84 3.40 3.82 -3.92
N ILE A 85 3.15 5.03 -3.42
CA ILE A 85 2.34 6.06 -4.08
C ILE A 85 3.23 7.26 -4.36
N THR A 86 3.23 7.75 -5.59
CA THR A 86 3.94 8.98 -5.96
C THR A 86 2.95 10.11 -6.17
N VAL A 87 3.08 11.17 -5.38
CA VAL A 87 2.27 12.38 -5.44
C VAL A 87 3.17 13.60 -5.62
N ASP A 88 2.97 14.39 -6.65
CA ASP A 88 3.78 15.59 -6.94
C ASP A 88 5.30 15.32 -6.93
N GLY A 89 5.73 14.14 -7.40
CA GLY A 89 7.13 13.71 -7.41
C GLY A 89 7.68 13.25 -6.05
N LYS A 90 6.85 13.20 -5.01
CA LYS A 90 7.19 12.69 -3.68
C LYS A 90 6.66 11.27 -3.51
N GLU A 91 7.51 10.36 -3.07
CA GLU A 91 7.16 8.96 -2.83
C GLU A 91 6.73 8.70 -1.39
N PHE A 92 5.66 7.94 -1.25
CA PHE A 92 5.11 7.47 0.02
C PHE A 92 5.06 5.94 -0.02
N ASN A 93 5.74 5.32 0.92
CA ASN A 93 5.89 3.86 0.97
C ASN A 93 5.24 3.28 2.21
N ALA A 94 4.60 2.12 2.06
CA ALA A 94 4.10 1.33 3.17
C ALA A 94 4.30 -0.17 2.92
N THR A 95 4.57 -0.91 4.00
CA THR A 95 4.64 -2.36 3.96
C THR A 95 3.23 -2.94 3.98
N VAL A 96 3.01 -3.97 3.18
CA VAL A 96 1.76 -4.73 3.15
C VAL A 96 1.73 -5.70 4.34
N VAL A 97 0.70 -5.60 5.16
CA VAL A 97 0.45 -6.49 6.30
C VAL A 97 -0.94 -7.07 6.18
N ASN A 98 -1.05 -8.39 6.13
CA ASN A 98 -2.35 -9.08 5.92
C ASN A 98 -3.13 -8.52 4.72
N GLY A 99 -2.45 -8.30 3.60
CA GLY A 99 -3.03 -7.76 2.38
C GLY A 99 -3.42 -6.28 2.43
N THR A 100 -2.98 -5.53 3.44
CA THR A 100 -3.33 -4.12 3.59
C THR A 100 -2.09 -3.26 3.79
N ALA A 101 -2.00 -2.13 3.08
CA ALA A 101 -1.01 -1.09 3.29
C ALA A 101 -1.72 0.23 3.61
N VAL A 102 -1.28 0.92 4.67
CA VAL A 102 -1.81 2.23 5.09
C VAL A 102 -0.73 3.28 4.86
N ILE A 103 -1.06 4.29 4.09
CA ILE A 103 -0.16 5.36 3.68
C ILE A 103 -0.73 6.69 4.17
N GLN A 104 0.11 7.50 4.81
CA GLN A 104 -0.22 8.87 5.19
C GLN A 104 0.49 9.85 4.25
N LEU A 105 -0.29 10.71 3.59
CA LEU A 105 0.19 11.74 2.67
C LEU A 105 0.50 13.02 3.47
N ASP A 106 1.74 13.14 3.93
CA ASP A 106 2.19 14.31 4.69
C ASP A 106 2.85 15.36 3.78
N ASN A 107 2.53 16.64 4.02
CA ASN A 107 3.09 17.77 3.27
C ASN A 107 2.91 17.65 1.75
N VAL A 108 1.76 17.19 1.33
CA VAL A 108 1.29 17.22 -0.06
C VAL A 108 0.46 18.49 -0.25
N THR A 109 0.50 19.09 -1.42
CA THR A 109 -0.34 20.24 -1.77
C THR A 109 -1.83 19.91 -1.56
N PRO A 110 -2.63 20.71 -0.85
CA PRO A 110 -4.04 20.42 -0.66
C PRO A 110 -4.79 20.29 -1.99
N GLY A 111 -5.63 19.27 -2.09
CA GLY A 111 -6.43 19.02 -3.29
C GLY A 111 -6.45 17.55 -3.69
N THR A 112 -7.04 17.29 -4.84
CA THR A 112 -7.10 15.94 -5.43
C THR A 112 -5.96 15.76 -6.43
N HIS A 113 -5.24 14.66 -6.30
CA HIS A 113 -4.11 14.27 -7.14
C HIS A 113 -4.40 12.95 -7.83
N GLU A 114 -4.15 12.88 -9.13
CA GLU A 114 -4.07 11.59 -9.82
C GLU A 114 -2.71 10.97 -9.55
N VAL A 115 -2.70 9.74 -9.05
CA VAL A 115 -1.49 9.05 -8.61
C VAL A 115 -1.38 7.66 -9.21
N GLU A 116 -0.15 7.22 -9.35
CA GLU A 116 0.17 5.84 -9.64
C GLU A 116 0.47 5.10 -8.31
N VAL A 117 -0.27 4.02 -8.07
CA VAL A 117 -0.09 3.15 -6.91
C VAL A 117 0.59 1.88 -7.39
N VAL A 118 1.81 1.66 -6.93
CA VAL A 118 2.67 0.53 -7.34
C VAL A 118 2.75 -0.49 -6.20
N TYR A 119 2.37 -1.72 -6.46
CA TYR A 119 2.65 -2.86 -5.59
C TYR A 119 3.92 -3.57 -6.07
N SER A 120 4.87 -3.79 -5.18
CA SER A 120 6.17 -4.41 -5.50
C SER A 120 6.09 -5.86 -5.96
N GLY A 121 4.98 -6.53 -5.66
CA GLY A 121 4.90 -7.99 -5.72
C GLY A 121 5.58 -8.65 -4.51
N ASP A 122 5.43 -9.97 -4.44
CA ASP A 122 6.07 -10.86 -3.47
C ASP A 122 6.38 -12.23 -4.11
N ASP A 123 6.68 -13.25 -3.29
CA ASP A 123 6.98 -14.60 -3.79
C ASP A 123 5.78 -15.28 -4.47
N LYS A 124 4.56 -14.83 -4.22
CA LYS A 124 3.33 -15.40 -4.77
C LYS A 124 2.72 -14.54 -5.86
N TYR A 125 2.72 -13.22 -5.68
CA TYR A 125 2.07 -12.25 -6.54
C TYR A 125 3.06 -11.41 -7.32
N ALA A 126 2.80 -11.25 -8.62
CA ALA A 126 3.57 -10.34 -9.47
C ALA A 126 3.35 -8.87 -9.08
N ASN A 127 4.34 -8.03 -9.35
CA ASN A 127 4.18 -6.59 -9.23
C ASN A 127 3.04 -6.09 -10.12
N THR A 128 2.38 -5.05 -9.67
CA THR A 128 1.29 -4.43 -10.44
C THR A 128 1.13 -2.96 -10.10
N THR A 129 0.47 -2.24 -10.97
CA THR A 129 0.25 -0.80 -10.86
C THR A 129 -1.22 -0.47 -11.05
N LYS A 130 -1.72 0.53 -10.32
CA LYS A 130 -3.08 1.06 -10.46
C LYS A 130 -3.08 2.57 -10.39
N LEU A 131 -3.81 3.22 -11.31
CA LEU A 131 -4.10 4.65 -11.22
C LEU A 131 -5.27 4.88 -10.24
N ALA A 132 -5.15 5.91 -9.43
CA ALA A 132 -6.17 6.31 -8.46
C ALA A 132 -6.16 7.84 -8.27
N ASN A 133 -7.26 8.36 -7.71
CA ASN A 133 -7.29 9.72 -7.19
C ASN A 133 -7.18 9.68 -5.68
N VAL A 134 -6.33 10.54 -5.11
CA VAL A 134 -6.16 10.70 -3.67
C VAL A 134 -6.29 12.16 -3.29
N THR A 135 -6.80 12.44 -2.09
CA THR A 135 -7.09 13.79 -1.62
C THR A 135 -6.21 14.14 -0.45
N ALA A 136 -5.39 15.18 -0.61
CA ALA A 136 -4.66 15.82 0.48
C ALA A 136 -5.54 16.89 1.15
N PRO A 137 -5.68 16.88 2.49
CA PRO A 137 -6.48 17.86 3.20
C PRO A 137 -5.83 19.25 3.18
N LYS A 138 -6.64 20.29 3.43
CA LYS A 138 -6.09 21.61 3.67
C LYS A 138 -5.28 21.62 4.96
N TYR A 139 -4.27 22.49 4.99
CA TYR A 139 -3.47 22.71 6.20
C TYR A 139 -4.31 23.34 7.29
N ASP A 140 -4.02 23.00 8.54
CA ASP A 140 -4.60 23.68 9.69
C ASP A 140 -4.15 25.16 9.72
N SER A 141 -5.06 26.03 10.10
CA SER A 141 -4.83 27.46 10.16
C SER A 141 -5.04 27.97 11.59
N PRO A 142 -4.10 27.72 12.52
CA PRO A 142 -4.17 28.25 13.87
C PRO A 142 -4.16 29.79 13.85
N ILE A 143 -5.00 30.39 14.67
CA ILE A 143 -5.12 31.85 14.82
C ILE A 143 -4.55 32.25 16.16
N ASN A 144 -3.57 33.16 16.17
CA ASN A 144 -3.07 33.82 17.36
C ASN A 144 -3.52 35.27 17.36
N ILE A 145 -4.04 35.73 18.49
CA ILE A 145 -4.53 37.10 18.66
C ILE A 145 -3.70 37.79 19.72
N THR A 146 -3.23 39.00 19.40
CA THR A 146 -2.58 39.92 20.34
C THR A 146 -3.37 41.22 20.36
N ILE A 147 -3.77 41.66 21.54
CA ILE A 147 -4.54 42.89 21.75
C ILE A 147 -3.71 43.82 22.63
N SER A 148 -3.53 45.07 22.19
CA SER A 148 -2.94 46.12 23.04
C SER A 148 -3.98 46.64 24.04
N GLU A 149 -3.58 46.86 25.29
CA GLU A 149 -4.44 47.53 26.25
C GLU A 149 -4.66 48.99 25.81
N PHE A 150 -5.92 49.45 25.88
CA PHE A 150 -6.29 50.85 25.57
C PHE A 150 -7.46 51.28 26.44
N LYS A 151 -7.61 52.58 26.61
CA LYS A 151 -8.66 53.19 27.45
C LYS A 151 -9.88 53.60 26.63
N SER A 152 -10.99 53.81 27.29
CA SER A 152 -12.19 54.33 26.65
C SER A 152 -11.91 55.65 25.92
N GLY A 153 -12.26 55.68 24.62
CA GLY A 153 -12.00 56.81 23.73
C GLY A 153 -10.63 56.80 23.02
N GLU A 154 -9.78 55.83 23.31
CA GLU A 154 -8.51 55.61 22.59
C GLU A 154 -8.69 54.54 21.47
N ASN A 155 -7.80 54.61 20.49
CA ASN A 155 -7.75 53.59 19.44
C ASN A 155 -6.98 52.35 19.94
N GLY A 156 -7.58 51.17 19.83
CA GLY A 156 -6.94 49.91 20.11
C GLY A 156 -6.46 49.21 18.83
N THR A 157 -5.48 48.36 18.99
CA THR A 157 -4.99 47.50 17.87
C THR A 157 -5.14 46.04 18.24
N ILE A 158 -5.78 45.30 17.35
CA ILE A 158 -5.88 43.84 17.41
C ILE A 158 -5.01 43.28 16.28
N VAL A 159 -4.02 42.49 16.65
CA VAL A 159 -3.15 41.79 15.68
C VAL A 159 -3.59 40.35 15.61
N VAL A 160 -3.99 39.90 14.44
CA VAL A 160 -4.35 38.52 14.14
C VAL A 160 -3.23 37.89 13.32
N GLN A 161 -2.62 36.85 13.85
CA GLN A 161 -1.58 36.10 13.18
C GLN A 161 -2.14 34.75 12.73
N ILE A 162 -1.97 34.46 11.44
CA ILE A 162 -2.30 33.21 10.79
C ILE A 162 -1.03 32.67 10.12
N PRO A 163 -0.98 31.39 9.65
CA PRO A 163 0.18 30.87 8.94
C PRO A 163 0.64 31.77 7.80
N GLY A 164 1.96 31.95 7.63
CA GLY A 164 2.54 32.92 6.68
C GLY A 164 2.25 32.66 5.20
N ASN A 165 1.78 31.46 4.86
CA ASN A 165 1.34 31.08 3.52
C ASN A 165 -0.19 31.12 3.35
N ALA A 166 -0.93 31.52 4.38
CA ALA A 166 -2.38 31.68 4.29
C ALA A 166 -2.72 33.00 3.58
N SER A 167 -3.81 32.98 2.83
CA SER A 167 -4.39 34.14 2.16
C SER A 167 -5.90 34.16 2.39
N GLY A 168 -6.50 35.33 2.27
CA GLY A 168 -7.93 35.54 2.50
C GLY A 168 -8.20 36.74 3.39
N ASN A 169 -9.42 36.85 3.90
CA ASN A 169 -9.86 37.95 4.76
C ASN A 169 -10.02 37.45 6.20
N VAL A 170 -9.74 38.35 7.12
CA VAL A 170 -10.04 38.19 8.53
C VAL A 170 -11.12 39.17 8.91
N THR A 171 -12.13 38.72 9.68
CA THR A 171 -13.15 39.61 10.28
C THR A 171 -13.07 39.44 11.79
N VAL A 172 -12.97 40.53 12.49
CA VAL A 172 -13.01 40.57 13.96
C VAL A 172 -14.40 41.07 14.39
N SER A 173 -15.07 40.29 15.24
CA SER A 173 -16.35 40.74 15.84
C SER A 173 -16.16 41.05 17.32
N ILE A 174 -16.64 42.22 17.73
CA ILE A 174 -16.63 42.68 19.13
C ILE A 174 -18.04 43.12 19.46
N ASP A 175 -18.66 42.51 20.48
CA ASP A 175 -20.03 42.79 20.92
C ASP A 175 -21.07 42.78 19.77
N GLY A 176 -20.83 41.92 18.74
CA GLY A 176 -21.72 41.78 17.59
C GLY A 176 -21.46 42.78 16.46
N GLN A 177 -20.51 43.67 16.58
CA GLN A 177 -20.06 44.58 15.52
C GLN A 177 -18.84 43.98 14.80
N GLU A 178 -18.88 43.92 13.46
CA GLU A 178 -17.82 43.38 12.62
C GLU A 178 -16.83 44.48 12.19
N TYR A 179 -15.54 44.13 12.25
CA TYR A 179 -14.42 44.98 11.83
C TYR A 179 -13.61 44.17 10.80
N PRO A 180 -13.75 44.45 9.50
CA PRO A 180 -12.92 43.83 8.49
C PRO A 180 -11.48 44.31 8.58
N ALA A 181 -10.52 43.41 8.35
CA ALA A 181 -9.08 43.68 8.34
C ALA A 181 -8.52 43.51 6.93
#